data_ba0dc81b4716d545ac7152939a0b525f
#
_entry.id   ba0dc81b4716d545ac7152939a0b525f
#
_cell.length_a   1.000
_cell.length_b   1.000
_cell.length_c   1.000
_cell.angle_alpha   90.00
_cell.angle_beta   90.00
_cell.angle_gamma   90.00
#
_symmetry.space_group_name_H-M   'P 1'
#
loop_
_entity.id
_entity.type
_entity.pdbx_description
1 polymer ?
#
loop_
_entity_poly.entity_id
_entity_poly.type
_entity_poly.pdbx_seq_one_letter_code
_entity_poly.pdbx_strand_id
1 'polypeptide(L)'
;MKHTKREWMPLYSFLDRKRVTDHLADMAARGWMLDRLGTWSWHYRRTEPKQLRFAVTFFAGAGRFSPAPAAGLDTFQDYCAQAGWHRAASSDQVQVFYSEDPAAVPIDTDPAAELENIRRSIGKPMIRNYLALLLLCLLEVAFQCYQIWTDPVDTLASPTALLAATAYLPLLVLTLASLLLYRRWQWRARGLGILVLMWSGLLIAGLFASISRSTGMVILTIGMVLFFALVYFLANAARKALQRLRCPPWANLLVIVGICIAMFAGGTTGLFALMIRNAGSGWLEDHPPVETYTAHGMTWSVYADPIPLRVEDLIDIDYDGWSTEADVEWSPLAAHGEYRQDARLGDGDLPELRYEIVTVKLPFLYGLCKRDFIQWVERDNDQLPMEYWEEYLTVTAAPWGAEEVFQRYSGAEPVNQFLLCWPDRMAEVKLPWDWRLTADQMAVIGEKLLYA
;
A
#
# COMPACT_ATOMS: atom_id res chain seq x y z
N MET A 1 25.66 39.23 1.27
CA MET A 1 24.19 39.20 1.04
C MET A 1 23.84 37.98 0.22
N LYS A 2 22.76 37.23 0.55
CA LYS A 2 22.34 36.11 -0.27
C LYS A 2 21.85 36.60 -1.63
N HIS A 3 22.51 36.19 -2.72
CA HIS A 3 22.14 36.59 -4.10
C HIS A 3 20.97 35.74 -4.67
N THR A 4 20.58 34.68 -3.98
CA THR A 4 19.49 33.80 -4.39
C THR A 4 18.56 33.50 -3.23
N LYS A 5 17.27 33.35 -3.50
CA LYS A 5 16.22 32.91 -2.56
C LYS A 5 15.50 31.71 -3.16
N ARG A 6 15.20 30.75 -2.31
CA ARG A 6 14.42 29.56 -2.68
C ARG A 6 13.14 29.52 -1.83
N GLU A 7 12.01 29.41 -2.50
CA GLU A 7 10.71 29.20 -1.89
C GLU A 7 10.33 27.73 -2.06
N TRP A 8 10.16 27.03 -0.96
CA TRP A 8 9.83 25.63 -0.96
C TRP A 8 8.32 25.42 -0.98
N MET A 9 7.83 24.49 -1.80
CA MET A 9 6.43 24.09 -1.89
C MET A 9 5.47 25.30 -1.95
N PRO A 10 5.64 26.21 -2.92
CA PRO A 10 4.74 27.35 -3.02
C PRO A 10 3.31 26.83 -3.23
N LEU A 11 2.41 27.21 -2.32
CA LEU A 11 1.02 26.74 -2.29
C LEU A 11 0.15 27.46 -3.35
N TYR A 12 0.74 27.85 -4.48
CA TYR A 12 0.05 28.52 -5.57
C TYR A 12 -0.24 27.54 -6.71
N SER A 13 -1.48 27.51 -7.17
CA SER A 13 -1.84 26.83 -8.40
C SER A 13 -1.68 27.81 -9.58
N PHE A 14 -1.02 27.40 -10.65
CA PHE A 14 -0.95 28.19 -11.87
C PHE A 14 -2.32 28.38 -12.56
N LEU A 15 -3.34 27.66 -12.14
CA LEU A 15 -4.73 27.90 -12.55
C LEU A 15 -5.33 29.14 -11.85
N ASP A 16 -4.83 29.51 -10.67
CA ASP A 16 -5.15 30.77 -9.99
C ASP A 16 -4.10 31.84 -10.38
N ARG A 17 -4.15 32.20 -11.65
CA ARG A 17 -3.16 33.12 -12.26
C ARG A 17 -3.04 34.45 -11.54
N LYS A 18 -4.18 35.04 -11.13
CA LYS A 18 -4.19 36.32 -10.43
C LYS A 18 -3.33 36.24 -9.16
N ARG A 19 -3.53 35.18 -8.37
CA ARG A 19 -2.79 35.01 -7.11
C ARG A 19 -1.30 34.78 -7.33
N VAL A 20 -0.95 34.04 -8.42
CA VAL A 20 0.45 33.82 -8.80
C VAL A 20 1.07 35.14 -9.27
N THR A 21 0.40 35.90 -10.14
CA THR A 21 0.93 37.15 -10.66
C THR A 21 1.07 38.22 -9.56
N ASP A 22 0.10 38.33 -8.64
CA ASP A 22 0.17 39.23 -7.50
C ASP A 22 1.36 38.87 -6.59
N HIS A 23 1.55 37.59 -6.27
CA HIS A 23 2.70 37.14 -5.48
C HIS A 23 4.04 37.46 -6.16
N LEU A 24 4.17 37.20 -7.47
CA LEU A 24 5.39 37.48 -8.20
C LEU A 24 5.67 39.01 -8.28
N ALA A 25 4.63 39.81 -8.42
CA ALA A 25 4.74 41.29 -8.37
C ALA A 25 5.24 41.78 -7.01
N ASP A 26 4.68 41.25 -5.92
CA ASP A 26 5.14 41.52 -4.55
C ASP A 26 6.60 41.12 -4.33
N MET A 27 7.00 39.97 -4.89
CA MET A 27 8.38 39.51 -4.81
C MET A 27 9.33 40.46 -5.58
N ALA A 28 8.96 40.89 -6.79
CA ALA A 28 9.73 41.83 -7.59
C ALA A 28 9.85 43.22 -6.90
N ALA A 29 8.78 43.71 -6.28
CA ALA A 29 8.79 44.93 -5.49
C ALA A 29 9.74 44.86 -4.28
N ARG A 30 10.01 43.67 -3.75
CA ARG A 30 11.02 43.42 -2.69
C ARG A 30 12.43 43.13 -3.24
N GLY A 31 12.62 43.23 -4.55
CA GLY A 31 13.90 42.98 -5.22
C GLY A 31 14.22 41.51 -5.43
N TRP A 32 13.19 40.66 -5.62
CA TRP A 32 13.35 39.24 -5.92
C TRP A 32 12.69 38.89 -7.25
N MET A 33 13.48 38.65 -8.28
CA MET A 33 13.00 38.27 -9.61
C MET A 33 12.95 36.77 -9.74
N LEU A 34 11.87 36.24 -10.27
CA LEU A 34 11.73 34.82 -10.56
C LEU A 34 12.78 34.38 -11.61
N ASP A 35 13.56 33.37 -11.30
CA ASP A 35 14.63 32.85 -12.16
C ASP A 35 14.29 31.47 -12.73
N ARG A 36 13.75 30.57 -11.90
CA ARG A 36 13.43 29.20 -12.30
C ARG A 36 12.24 28.66 -11.54
N LEU A 37 11.36 27.96 -12.27
CA LEU A 37 10.27 27.18 -11.73
C LEU A 37 10.69 25.71 -11.60
N GLY A 38 10.70 25.17 -10.39
CA GLY A 38 10.89 23.75 -10.12
C GLY A 38 9.60 23.10 -9.64
N THR A 39 9.53 21.78 -9.68
CA THR A 39 8.36 21.00 -9.22
C THR A 39 8.03 21.27 -7.75
N TRP A 40 9.06 21.36 -6.91
CA TRP A 40 8.93 21.49 -5.46
C TRP A 40 9.39 22.85 -4.92
N SER A 41 9.98 23.72 -5.76
CA SER A 41 10.49 25.01 -5.31
C SER A 41 10.61 26.02 -6.44
N TRP A 42 10.35 27.29 -6.11
CA TRP A 42 10.63 28.43 -6.99
C TRP A 42 11.93 29.07 -6.57
N HIS A 43 12.73 29.45 -7.56
CA HIS A 43 14.03 30.08 -7.36
C HIS A 43 13.97 31.53 -7.82
N TYR A 44 14.48 32.42 -6.98
CA TYR A 44 14.53 33.86 -7.23
C TYR A 44 15.99 34.31 -7.19
N ARG A 45 16.31 35.25 -8.03
CA ARG A 45 17.57 36.00 -8.01
C ARG A 45 17.38 37.37 -7.42
N ARG A 46 18.39 37.93 -6.76
CA ARG A 46 18.37 39.28 -6.26
C ARG A 46 18.46 40.25 -7.42
N THR A 47 17.60 41.32 -7.41
CA THR A 47 17.56 42.39 -8.38
C THR A 47 17.22 43.71 -7.66
N GLU A 48 17.26 44.80 -8.37
CA GLU A 48 16.69 46.06 -7.87
C GLU A 48 15.20 45.91 -7.68
N PRO A 49 14.62 46.48 -6.61
CA PRO A 49 13.17 46.52 -6.42
C PRO A 49 12.50 47.24 -7.59
N LYS A 50 11.59 46.54 -8.28
CA LYS A 50 10.85 47.10 -9.43
C LYS A 50 9.38 46.73 -9.32
N GLN A 51 8.53 47.66 -9.74
CA GLN A 51 7.11 47.41 -9.95
C GLN A 51 6.92 46.76 -11.30
N LEU A 52 6.68 45.46 -11.31
CA LEU A 52 6.53 44.64 -12.52
C LEU A 52 5.13 44.07 -12.60
N ARG A 53 4.60 43.99 -13.82
CA ARG A 53 3.42 43.19 -14.11
C ARG A 53 3.86 41.76 -14.51
N PHE A 54 3.13 40.79 -14.05
CA PHE A 54 3.37 39.41 -14.44
C PHE A 54 2.18 38.85 -15.21
N ALA A 55 2.46 37.93 -16.13
CA ALA A 55 1.46 37.14 -16.84
C ALA A 55 1.84 35.66 -16.80
N VAL A 56 0.87 34.79 -16.60
CA VAL A 56 1.02 33.33 -16.65
C VAL A 56 0.16 32.81 -17.79
N THR A 57 0.80 32.17 -18.75
CA THR A 57 0.11 31.55 -19.87
C THR A 57 0.56 30.10 -20.06
N PHE A 58 -0.14 29.35 -20.91
CA PHE A 58 0.11 27.93 -21.13
C PHE A 58 0.41 27.67 -22.61
N PHE A 59 1.52 26.99 -22.86
CA PHE A 59 1.88 26.54 -24.21
C PHE A 59 1.68 25.03 -24.32
N ALA A 60 0.61 24.61 -24.97
CA ALA A 60 0.19 23.21 -25.04
C ALA A 60 1.24 22.26 -25.63
N GLY A 61 2.09 22.77 -26.56
CA GLY A 61 3.16 21.99 -27.20
C GLY A 61 4.33 21.62 -26.26
N ALA A 62 4.51 22.34 -25.15
CA ALA A 62 5.60 22.13 -24.20
C ALA A 62 5.23 21.17 -23.07
N GLY A 63 4.61 20.04 -23.41
CA GLY A 63 4.24 19.01 -22.43
C GLY A 63 5.45 18.37 -21.76
N ARG A 64 5.20 17.72 -20.61
CA ARG A 64 6.25 17.11 -19.76
C ARG A 64 7.13 16.09 -20.49
N PHE A 65 6.61 15.40 -21.50
CA PHE A 65 7.33 14.43 -22.31
C PHE A 65 7.69 14.95 -23.73
N SER A 66 7.32 16.21 -24.02
CA SER A 66 7.64 16.83 -25.31
C SER A 66 9.14 17.11 -25.44
N PRO A 67 9.68 17.13 -26.68
CA PRO A 67 11.05 17.56 -26.91
C PRO A 67 11.31 18.97 -26.38
N ALA A 68 12.56 19.25 -26.04
CA ALA A 68 12.97 20.58 -25.61
C ALA A 68 14.06 21.13 -26.57
N PRO A 69 13.89 22.35 -27.14
CA PRO A 69 12.73 23.21 -27.04
C PRO A 69 11.50 22.67 -27.77
N ALA A 70 10.30 22.99 -27.27
CA ALA A 70 9.07 22.61 -27.94
C ALA A 70 8.90 23.39 -29.24
N ALA A 71 8.43 22.71 -30.31
CA ALA A 71 8.22 23.34 -31.60
C ALA A 71 7.25 24.55 -31.47
N GLY A 72 7.63 25.68 -32.03
CA GLY A 72 6.86 26.91 -32.01
C GLY A 72 6.92 27.69 -30.69
N LEU A 73 7.61 27.19 -29.65
CA LEU A 73 7.74 27.90 -28.38
C LEU A 73 8.56 29.17 -28.52
N ASP A 74 9.64 29.11 -29.27
CA ASP A 74 10.51 30.27 -29.54
C ASP A 74 9.73 31.36 -30.28
N THR A 75 8.99 30.99 -31.33
CA THR A 75 8.11 31.91 -32.06
C THR A 75 7.08 32.55 -31.17
N PHE A 76 6.46 31.78 -30.26
CA PHE A 76 5.50 32.29 -29.28
C PHE A 76 6.16 33.30 -28.32
N GLN A 77 7.37 32.99 -27.85
CA GLN A 77 8.13 33.89 -26.97
C GLN A 77 8.54 35.18 -27.69
N ASP A 78 8.90 35.10 -28.96
CA ASP A 78 9.22 36.28 -29.79
C ASP A 78 8.01 37.17 -30.00
N TYR A 79 6.82 36.62 -30.23
CA TYR A 79 5.57 37.44 -30.27
C TYR A 79 5.28 38.08 -28.93
N CYS A 80 5.46 37.39 -27.82
CA CYS A 80 5.30 38.02 -26.50
C CYS A 80 6.31 39.14 -26.26
N ALA A 81 7.56 38.95 -26.70
CA ALA A 81 8.61 39.96 -26.58
C ALA A 81 8.29 41.26 -27.39
N GLN A 82 7.77 41.08 -28.62
CA GLN A 82 7.31 42.18 -29.46
C GLN A 82 6.13 42.94 -28.81
N ALA A 83 5.30 42.25 -28.02
CA ALA A 83 4.22 42.86 -27.27
C ALA A 83 4.66 43.46 -25.90
N GLY A 84 5.96 43.55 -25.63
CA GLY A 84 6.51 44.10 -24.39
C GLY A 84 6.54 43.15 -23.20
N TRP A 85 6.40 41.82 -23.44
CA TRP A 85 6.45 40.78 -22.42
C TRP A 85 7.75 40.01 -22.48
N HIS A 86 8.53 40.05 -21.42
CA HIS A 86 9.80 39.33 -21.31
C HIS A 86 9.62 38.06 -20.52
N ARG A 87 10.25 36.96 -20.96
CA ARG A 87 10.19 35.67 -20.25
C ARG A 87 10.92 35.77 -18.90
N ALA A 88 10.20 35.48 -17.81
CA ALA A 88 10.79 35.31 -16.48
C ALA A 88 11.28 33.86 -16.26
N ALA A 89 10.38 32.91 -16.39
CA ALA A 89 10.68 31.49 -16.20
C ALA A 89 9.65 30.62 -16.92
N SER A 90 10.02 29.34 -17.17
CA SER A 90 9.11 28.35 -17.73
C SER A 90 9.29 26.99 -17.07
N SER A 91 8.22 26.24 -16.98
CA SER A 91 8.23 24.83 -16.50
C SER A 91 7.17 24.05 -17.25
N ASP A 92 7.59 23.08 -18.05
CA ASP A 92 6.72 22.33 -18.95
C ASP A 92 5.81 23.28 -19.75
N GLN A 93 4.50 23.15 -19.66
CA GLN A 93 3.54 23.99 -20.39
C GLN A 93 3.38 25.41 -19.83
N VAL A 94 3.78 25.64 -18.58
CA VAL A 94 3.62 26.93 -17.91
C VAL A 94 4.71 27.90 -18.36
N GLN A 95 4.31 29.06 -18.84
CA GLN A 95 5.18 30.16 -19.23
C GLN A 95 4.85 31.37 -18.36
N VAL A 96 5.86 31.95 -17.71
CA VAL A 96 5.72 33.16 -16.89
C VAL A 96 6.48 34.31 -17.57
N PHE A 97 5.77 35.37 -17.83
CA PHE A 97 6.30 36.59 -18.42
C PHE A 97 6.18 37.77 -17.45
N TYR A 98 6.97 38.78 -17.66
CA TYR A 98 6.88 40.05 -16.94
C TYR A 98 6.97 41.24 -17.93
N SER A 99 6.41 42.36 -17.56
CA SER A 99 6.54 43.63 -18.28
C SER A 99 6.83 44.77 -17.31
N GLU A 100 7.66 45.70 -17.75
CA GLU A 100 7.91 46.97 -17.04
C GLU A 100 6.85 48.04 -17.40
N ASP A 101 6.11 47.84 -18.50
CA ASP A 101 5.05 48.72 -18.94
C ASP A 101 3.73 48.40 -18.21
N PRO A 102 3.20 49.33 -17.40
CA PRO A 102 1.90 49.15 -16.77
C PRO A 102 0.73 49.10 -17.76
N ALA A 103 0.90 49.58 -18.99
CA ALA A 103 -0.11 49.58 -20.04
C ALA A 103 0.06 48.41 -21.04
N ALA A 104 1.01 47.46 -20.80
CA ALA A 104 1.23 46.35 -21.69
C ALA A 104 -0.08 45.57 -21.97
N VAL A 105 -0.34 45.30 -23.23
CA VAL A 105 -1.51 44.50 -23.68
C VAL A 105 -1.43 43.11 -23.11
N PRO A 106 -2.47 42.54 -22.54
CA PRO A 106 -2.48 41.17 -22.06
C PRO A 106 -2.06 40.18 -23.17
N ILE A 107 -1.30 39.15 -22.81
CA ILE A 107 -0.84 38.14 -23.78
C ILE A 107 -2.06 37.38 -24.37
N ASP A 108 -3.00 37.02 -23.51
CA ASP A 108 -4.26 36.38 -23.90
C ASP A 108 -5.35 37.49 -23.99
N THR A 109 -5.66 37.92 -25.19
CA THR A 109 -6.65 39.02 -25.42
C THR A 109 -8.06 38.48 -25.64
N ASP A 110 -8.21 37.20 -26.06
CA ASP A 110 -9.50 36.55 -26.25
C ASP A 110 -9.77 35.54 -25.10
N PRO A 111 -10.77 35.83 -24.22
CA PRO A 111 -11.10 34.92 -23.13
C PRO A 111 -11.55 33.53 -23.57
N ALA A 112 -12.14 33.40 -24.76
CA ALA A 112 -12.56 32.11 -25.27
C ALA A 112 -11.38 31.26 -25.74
N ALA A 113 -10.42 31.85 -26.47
CA ALA A 113 -9.19 31.22 -26.88
C ALA A 113 -8.33 30.85 -25.67
N GLU A 114 -8.28 31.68 -24.64
CA GLU A 114 -7.60 31.46 -23.39
C GLU A 114 -8.17 30.23 -22.65
N LEU A 115 -9.50 30.17 -22.49
CA LEU A 115 -10.15 29.04 -21.82
C LEU A 115 -9.93 27.73 -22.57
N GLU A 116 -9.97 27.73 -23.90
CA GLU A 116 -9.70 26.53 -24.70
C GLU A 116 -8.24 26.11 -24.58
N ASN A 117 -7.29 27.06 -24.52
CA ASN A 117 -5.88 26.78 -24.32
C ASN A 117 -5.62 26.12 -22.94
N ILE A 118 -6.22 26.65 -21.87
CA ILE A 118 -6.16 26.06 -20.53
C ILE A 118 -6.80 24.66 -20.54
N ARG A 119 -7.98 24.52 -21.13
CA ARG A 119 -8.67 23.25 -21.22
C ARG A 119 -7.86 22.20 -21.97
N ARG A 120 -7.23 22.57 -23.07
CA ARG A 120 -6.39 21.67 -23.87
C ARG A 120 -5.09 21.32 -23.18
N SER A 121 -4.43 22.29 -22.54
CA SER A 121 -3.13 22.11 -21.91
C SER A 121 -3.22 21.34 -20.59
N ILE A 122 -4.19 21.64 -19.75
CA ILE A 122 -4.29 21.07 -18.40
C ILE A 122 -5.54 20.24 -18.23
N GLY A 123 -6.71 20.71 -18.68
CA GLY A 123 -8.01 20.14 -18.38
C GLY A 123 -8.16 18.70 -18.89
N LYS A 124 -7.98 18.49 -20.19
CA LYS A 124 -8.13 17.15 -20.82
C LYS A 124 -7.12 16.13 -20.28
N PRO A 125 -5.81 16.44 -20.19
CA PRO A 125 -4.84 15.51 -19.60
C PRO A 125 -5.13 15.21 -18.13
N MET A 126 -5.56 16.19 -17.35
CA MET A 126 -5.88 16.02 -15.94
C MET A 126 -7.08 15.08 -15.73
N ILE A 127 -8.18 15.29 -16.47
CA ILE A 127 -9.37 14.42 -16.40
C ILE A 127 -8.98 12.98 -16.78
N ARG A 128 -8.22 12.78 -17.84
CA ARG A 128 -7.76 11.45 -18.27
C ARG A 128 -6.94 10.77 -17.18
N ASN A 129 -6.04 11.50 -16.54
CA ASN A 129 -5.21 10.95 -15.47
C ASN A 129 -6.04 10.60 -14.23
N TYR A 130 -7.01 11.42 -13.85
CA TYR A 130 -7.92 11.11 -12.75
C TYR A 130 -8.85 9.92 -13.07
N LEU A 131 -9.31 9.79 -14.32
CA LEU A 131 -10.09 8.60 -14.73
C LEU A 131 -9.24 7.33 -14.68
N ALA A 132 -7.99 7.39 -15.14
CA ALA A 132 -7.07 6.26 -15.04
C ALA A 132 -6.79 5.89 -13.57
N LEU A 133 -6.55 6.89 -12.71
CA LEU A 133 -6.35 6.67 -11.28
C LEU A 133 -7.60 6.12 -10.60
N LEU A 134 -8.78 6.62 -10.96
CA LEU A 134 -10.06 6.08 -10.47
C LEU A 134 -10.22 4.61 -10.86
N LEU A 135 -9.92 4.25 -12.09
CA LEU A 135 -9.96 2.85 -12.54
C LEU A 135 -9.02 1.97 -11.72
N LEU A 136 -7.78 2.42 -11.48
CA LEU A 136 -6.82 1.69 -10.64
C LEU A 136 -7.34 1.51 -9.21
N CYS A 137 -7.90 2.57 -8.60
CA CYS A 137 -8.48 2.48 -7.26
C CYS A 137 -9.68 1.50 -7.22
N LEU A 138 -10.52 1.49 -8.26
CA LEU A 138 -11.65 0.55 -8.33
C LEU A 138 -11.19 -0.89 -8.50
N LEU A 139 -10.15 -1.14 -9.30
CA LEU A 139 -9.55 -2.47 -9.44
C LEU A 139 -8.95 -2.95 -8.12
N GLU A 140 -8.29 -2.07 -7.38
CA GLU A 140 -7.74 -2.40 -6.07
C GLU A 140 -8.85 -2.72 -5.06
N VAL A 141 -9.90 -1.92 -5.00
CA VAL A 141 -11.06 -2.21 -4.13
C VAL A 141 -11.69 -3.56 -4.49
N ALA A 142 -11.85 -3.85 -5.78
CA ALA A 142 -12.37 -5.13 -6.24
C ALA A 142 -11.46 -6.30 -5.83
N PHE A 143 -10.14 -6.12 -5.92
CA PHE A 143 -9.16 -7.11 -5.47
C PHE A 143 -9.23 -7.35 -3.95
N GLN A 144 -9.34 -6.29 -3.14
CA GLN A 144 -9.50 -6.41 -1.69
C GLN A 144 -10.82 -7.11 -1.32
N CYS A 145 -11.91 -6.78 -2.00
CA CYS A 145 -13.18 -7.48 -1.81
C CYS A 145 -13.08 -8.97 -2.18
N TYR A 146 -12.33 -9.28 -3.23
CA TYR A 146 -12.06 -10.66 -3.63
C TYR A 146 -11.24 -11.40 -2.56
N GLN A 147 -10.19 -10.80 -2.01
CA GLN A 147 -9.41 -11.41 -0.92
C GLN A 147 -10.26 -11.65 0.34
N ILE A 148 -11.05 -10.66 0.77
CA ILE A 148 -11.97 -10.85 1.91
C ILE A 148 -12.99 -11.97 1.63
N TRP A 149 -13.36 -12.19 0.38
CA TRP A 149 -14.28 -13.25 0.02
C TRP A 149 -13.64 -14.64 -0.01
N THR A 150 -12.40 -14.76 -0.49
CA THR A 150 -11.68 -16.03 -0.66
C THR A 150 -10.94 -16.47 0.58
N ASP A 151 -10.53 -15.52 1.43
CA ASP A 151 -9.64 -15.74 2.56
C ASP A 151 -9.93 -14.69 3.67
N PRO A 152 -11.13 -14.77 4.25
CA PRO A 152 -11.60 -13.77 5.21
C PRO A 152 -10.84 -13.79 6.53
N VAL A 153 -10.42 -14.96 7.03
CA VAL A 153 -9.76 -15.09 8.33
C VAL A 153 -8.45 -14.31 8.32
N ASP A 154 -7.53 -14.65 7.42
CA ASP A 154 -6.22 -14.02 7.33
C ASP A 154 -6.32 -12.54 6.92
N THR A 155 -7.21 -12.23 5.96
CA THR A 155 -7.39 -10.85 5.50
C THR A 155 -7.94 -9.93 6.62
N LEU A 156 -8.88 -10.42 7.42
CA LEU A 156 -9.50 -9.61 8.49
C LEU A 156 -8.62 -9.54 9.75
N ALA A 157 -7.85 -10.57 10.06
CA ALA A 157 -6.93 -10.58 11.19
C ALA A 157 -5.67 -9.77 10.92
N SER A 158 -5.20 -9.74 9.66
CA SER A 158 -3.95 -9.06 9.31
C SER A 158 -4.06 -7.53 9.36
N PRO A 159 -3.29 -6.85 10.22
CA PRO A 159 -3.26 -5.39 10.27
C PRO A 159 -2.67 -4.80 8.98
N THR A 160 -1.78 -5.50 8.30
CA THR A 160 -1.17 -5.06 7.05
C THR A 160 -2.15 -5.10 5.89
N ALA A 161 -2.98 -6.13 5.79
CA ALA A 161 -4.04 -6.24 4.79
C ALA A 161 -5.09 -5.13 4.96
N LEU A 162 -5.53 -4.85 6.21
CA LEU A 162 -6.46 -3.77 6.50
C LEU A 162 -5.87 -2.38 6.20
N LEU A 163 -4.60 -2.15 6.51
CA LEU A 163 -3.92 -0.91 6.17
C LEU A 163 -3.85 -0.74 4.65
N ALA A 164 -3.51 -1.79 3.91
CA ALA A 164 -3.50 -1.77 2.44
C ALA A 164 -4.90 -1.44 1.88
N ALA A 165 -5.94 -2.10 2.37
CA ALA A 165 -7.33 -1.84 1.97
C ALA A 165 -7.76 -0.40 2.25
N THR A 166 -7.42 0.16 3.41
CA THR A 166 -7.78 1.53 3.77
C THR A 166 -6.91 2.60 3.08
N ALA A 167 -5.71 2.27 2.62
CA ALA A 167 -4.80 3.20 1.95
C ALA A 167 -5.40 3.83 0.68
N TYR A 168 -6.21 3.05 -0.05
CA TYR A 168 -6.80 3.49 -1.32
C TYR A 168 -8.10 4.29 -1.16
N LEU A 169 -8.79 4.19 -0.02
CA LEU A 169 -10.04 4.91 0.21
C LEU A 169 -9.90 6.44 0.10
N PRO A 170 -8.94 7.11 0.74
CA PRO A 170 -8.75 8.55 0.58
C PRO A 170 -8.37 8.94 -0.84
N LEU A 171 -7.58 8.11 -1.52
CA LEU A 171 -7.21 8.34 -2.92
C LEU A 171 -8.43 8.21 -3.84
N LEU A 172 -9.30 7.23 -3.61
CA LEU A 172 -10.57 7.07 -4.30
C LEU A 172 -11.48 8.28 -4.09
N VAL A 173 -11.67 8.70 -2.83
CA VAL A 173 -12.48 9.88 -2.49
C VAL A 173 -11.90 11.14 -3.12
N LEU A 174 -10.59 11.33 -3.09
CA LEU A 174 -9.93 12.47 -3.69
C LEU A 174 -10.10 12.50 -5.21
N THR A 175 -9.91 11.37 -5.88
CA THR A 175 -10.06 11.28 -7.35
C THR A 175 -11.50 11.52 -7.77
N LEU A 176 -12.46 10.94 -7.06
CA LEU A 176 -13.89 11.13 -7.31
C LEU A 176 -14.28 12.60 -7.06
N ALA A 177 -13.88 13.17 -5.94
CA ALA A 177 -14.12 14.58 -5.64
C ALA A 177 -13.44 15.51 -6.66
N SER A 178 -12.24 15.16 -7.13
CA SER A 178 -11.55 15.92 -8.19
C SER A 178 -12.30 15.92 -9.51
N LEU A 179 -12.91 14.79 -9.88
CA LEU A 179 -13.72 14.66 -11.09
C LEU A 179 -15.06 15.39 -10.95
N LEU A 180 -15.76 15.23 -9.83
CA LEU A 180 -17.09 15.81 -9.60
C LEU A 180 -17.03 17.33 -9.40
N LEU A 181 -16.01 17.80 -8.70
CA LEU A 181 -15.86 19.20 -8.34
C LEU A 181 -14.92 19.98 -9.28
N TYR A 182 -14.52 19.38 -10.41
CA TYR A 182 -13.55 19.96 -11.34
C TYR A 182 -13.81 21.43 -11.67
N ARG A 183 -15.07 21.85 -11.87
CA ARG A 183 -15.45 23.24 -12.14
C ARG A 183 -15.42 24.16 -10.92
N ARG A 184 -15.57 23.62 -9.70
CA ARG A 184 -15.61 24.38 -8.42
C ARG A 184 -14.32 24.25 -7.62
N TRP A 185 -13.46 23.36 -8.01
CA TRP A 185 -12.30 22.90 -7.24
C TRP A 185 -11.14 23.88 -7.15
N GLN A 186 -11.01 24.83 -8.07
CA GLN A 186 -9.88 25.78 -8.11
C GLN A 186 -9.57 26.43 -6.76
N TRP A 187 -10.53 26.47 -5.84
CA TRP A 187 -10.44 27.14 -4.54
C TRP A 187 -10.20 26.21 -3.32
N ARG A 188 -10.48 24.92 -3.40
CA ARG A 188 -10.51 24.00 -2.24
C ARG A 188 -9.48 22.87 -2.29
N ALA A 189 -8.73 22.70 -3.36
CA ALA A 189 -7.75 21.61 -3.55
C ALA A 189 -6.66 21.52 -2.45
N ARG A 190 -6.38 22.61 -1.74
CA ARG A 190 -5.36 22.67 -0.69
C ARG A 190 -5.72 21.84 0.54
N GLY A 191 -6.95 21.95 1.02
CA GLY A 191 -7.40 21.23 2.22
C GLY A 191 -7.40 19.71 2.00
N LEU A 192 -7.83 19.25 0.82
CA LEU A 192 -7.83 17.84 0.47
C LEU A 192 -6.42 17.30 0.23
N GLY A 193 -5.52 18.07 -0.39
CA GLY A 193 -4.12 17.66 -0.55
C GLY A 193 -3.41 17.47 0.80
N ILE A 194 -3.67 18.35 1.77
CA ILE A 194 -3.16 18.22 3.13
C ILE A 194 -3.75 17.01 3.82
N LEU A 195 -5.06 16.74 3.67
CA LEU A 195 -5.74 15.57 4.24
C LEU A 195 -5.15 14.27 3.69
N VAL A 196 -4.89 14.20 2.38
CA VAL A 196 -4.23 13.03 1.74
C VAL A 196 -2.81 12.86 2.23
N LEU A 197 -2.04 13.93 2.38
CA LEU A 197 -0.68 13.87 2.94
C LEU A 197 -0.68 13.42 4.39
N MET A 198 -1.60 13.92 5.22
CA MET A 198 -1.75 13.48 6.62
C MET A 198 -2.15 12.00 6.69
N TRP A 199 -3.11 11.57 5.85
CA TRP A 199 -3.53 10.18 5.80
C TRP A 199 -2.42 9.25 5.30
N SER A 200 -1.69 9.66 4.25
CA SER A 200 -0.51 8.92 3.78
C SER A 200 0.56 8.80 4.86
N GLY A 201 0.76 9.85 5.64
CA GLY A 201 1.68 9.83 6.79
C GLY A 201 1.23 8.88 7.89
N LEU A 202 -0.08 8.85 8.22
CA LEU A 202 -0.65 7.92 9.19
C LEU A 202 -0.55 6.46 8.72
N LEU A 203 -0.79 6.22 7.43
CA LEU A 203 -0.64 4.88 6.84
C LEU A 203 0.81 4.41 6.86
N ILE A 204 1.76 5.26 6.49
CA ILE A 204 3.19 4.96 6.58
C ILE A 204 3.58 4.69 8.03
N ALA A 205 3.12 5.49 8.98
CA ALA A 205 3.40 5.30 10.40
C ALA A 205 2.77 3.99 10.93
N GLY A 206 1.54 3.67 10.53
CA GLY A 206 0.88 2.41 10.87
C GLY A 206 1.57 1.19 10.27
N LEU A 207 2.00 1.28 9.02
CA LEU A 207 2.81 0.26 8.35
C LEU A 207 4.15 0.07 9.08
N PHE A 208 4.82 1.15 9.46
CA PHE A 208 6.05 1.07 10.27
C PHE A 208 5.80 0.44 11.64
N ALA A 209 4.69 0.75 12.30
CA ALA A 209 4.36 0.18 13.60
C ALA A 209 4.05 -1.33 13.51
N SER A 210 3.39 -1.80 12.45
CA SER A 210 3.10 -3.22 12.23
C SER A 210 4.33 -4.02 11.77
N ILE A 211 5.27 -3.38 11.08
CA ILE A 211 6.52 -4.00 10.60
C ILE A 211 7.63 -3.95 11.67
N SER A 212 7.49 -3.11 12.71
CA SER A 212 8.56 -2.87 13.69
C SER A 212 8.86 -4.05 14.64
N ARG A 213 8.17 -5.17 14.51
CA ARG A 213 8.42 -6.38 15.31
C ARG A 213 9.79 -7.00 15.02
N SER A 214 10.28 -6.89 13.77
CA SER A 214 11.58 -7.44 13.40
C SER A 214 12.51 -6.36 12.81
N THR A 215 13.76 -6.34 13.23
CA THR A 215 14.79 -5.40 12.73
C THR A 215 15.02 -5.58 11.22
N GLY A 216 14.90 -6.81 10.73
CA GLY A 216 15.04 -7.14 9.31
C GLY A 216 13.96 -6.48 8.46
N MET A 217 12.71 -6.49 8.91
CA MET A 217 11.58 -5.86 8.21
C MET A 217 11.72 -4.34 8.16
N VAL A 218 12.22 -3.71 9.23
CA VAL A 218 12.52 -2.26 9.24
C VAL A 218 13.58 -1.90 8.19
N ILE A 219 14.67 -2.65 8.13
CA ILE A 219 15.74 -2.44 7.13
C ILE A 219 15.20 -2.62 5.71
N LEU A 220 14.39 -3.65 5.49
CA LEU A 220 13.76 -3.96 4.19
C LEU A 220 12.84 -2.81 3.74
N THR A 221 12.05 -2.27 4.65
CA THR A 221 11.14 -1.13 4.39
C THR A 221 11.93 0.14 4.04
N ILE A 222 12.98 0.46 4.79
CA ILE A 222 13.88 1.59 4.49
C ILE A 222 14.52 1.38 3.11
N GLY A 223 15.01 0.17 2.83
CA GLY A 223 15.58 -0.20 1.52
C GLY A 223 14.58 0.03 0.38
N MET A 224 13.33 -0.35 0.57
CA MET A 224 12.25 -0.15 -0.42
C MET A 224 11.94 1.34 -0.67
N VAL A 225 11.88 2.15 0.38
CA VAL A 225 11.70 3.62 0.25
C VAL A 225 12.86 4.25 -0.52
N LEU A 226 14.10 3.88 -0.19
CA LEU A 226 15.29 4.37 -0.90
C LEU A 226 15.31 3.91 -2.37
N PHE A 227 14.89 2.67 -2.63
CA PHE A 227 14.76 2.15 -3.99
C PHE A 227 13.73 2.94 -4.81
N PHE A 228 12.53 3.22 -4.29
CA PHE A 228 11.56 4.05 -5.00
C PHE A 228 12.04 5.48 -5.23
N ALA A 229 12.76 6.06 -4.26
CA ALA A 229 13.41 7.35 -4.46
C ALA A 229 14.43 7.30 -5.60
N LEU A 230 15.25 6.26 -5.67
CA LEU A 230 16.23 6.05 -6.74
C LEU A 230 15.54 5.92 -8.11
N VAL A 231 14.46 5.09 -8.21
CA VAL A 231 13.67 4.95 -9.44
C VAL A 231 13.12 6.31 -9.90
N TYR A 232 12.58 7.10 -8.98
CA TYR A 232 12.09 8.44 -9.29
C TYR A 232 13.19 9.35 -9.85
N PHE A 233 14.36 9.38 -9.22
CA PHE A 233 15.49 10.21 -9.67
C PHE A 233 16.02 9.77 -11.04
N LEU A 234 16.17 8.47 -11.28
CA LEU A 234 16.62 7.92 -12.55
C LEU A 234 15.61 8.16 -13.67
N ALA A 235 14.32 7.90 -13.45
CA ALA A 235 13.26 8.20 -14.41
C ALA A 235 13.22 9.69 -14.77
N ASN A 236 13.42 10.58 -13.80
CA ASN A 236 13.45 12.01 -14.03
C ASN A 236 14.72 12.48 -14.78
N ALA A 237 15.87 11.85 -14.52
CA ALA A 237 17.09 12.09 -15.26
C ALA A 237 16.98 11.60 -16.71
N ALA A 238 16.45 10.38 -16.92
CA ALA A 238 16.18 9.81 -18.23
C ALA A 238 15.22 10.69 -19.05
N ARG A 239 14.12 11.15 -18.42
CA ARG A 239 13.18 12.08 -19.04
C ARG A 239 13.88 13.33 -19.58
N LYS A 240 14.74 13.97 -18.77
CA LYS A 240 15.46 15.18 -19.18
C LYS A 240 16.44 14.91 -20.34
N ALA A 241 17.10 13.75 -20.32
CA ALA A 241 17.98 13.33 -21.41
C ALA A 241 17.20 13.11 -22.72
N LEU A 242 16.08 12.37 -22.65
CA LEU A 242 15.22 12.08 -23.81
C LEU A 242 14.57 13.34 -24.41
N GLN A 243 14.20 14.32 -23.57
CA GLN A 243 13.72 15.62 -24.07
C GLN A 243 14.77 16.33 -24.95
N ARG A 244 16.07 16.25 -24.58
CA ARG A 244 17.18 16.83 -25.38
C ARG A 244 17.41 16.09 -26.69
N LEU A 245 17.11 14.79 -26.74
CA LEU A 245 17.23 13.98 -27.97
C LEU A 245 16.09 14.24 -28.97
N ARG A 246 15.13 15.12 -28.65
CA ARG A 246 13.98 15.51 -29.50
C ARG A 246 13.14 14.33 -29.99
N CYS A 247 13.08 13.23 -29.23
CA CYS A 247 12.21 12.09 -29.52
C CYS A 247 10.73 12.47 -29.39
N PRO A 248 9.82 11.82 -30.15
CA PRO A 248 8.38 12.08 -30.01
C PRO A 248 7.87 11.75 -28.60
N PRO A 249 6.84 12.48 -28.11
CA PRO A 249 6.36 12.35 -26.73
C PRO A 249 5.97 10.93 -26.32
N TRP A 250 5.36 10.16 -27.22
CA TRP A 250 4.96 8.78 -26.97
C TRP A 250 6.18 7.84 -26.78
N ALA A 251 7.25 8.03 -27.56
CA ALA A 251 8.48 7.24 -27.42
C ALA A 251 9.18 7.57 -26.09
N ASN A 252 9.24 8.84 -25.71
CA ASN A 252 9.77 9.26 -24.41
C ASN A 252 8.99 8.64 -23.25
N LEU A 253 7.66 8.59 -23.35
CA LEU A 253 6.80 7.96 -22.35
C LEU A 253 7.09 6.45 -22.28
N LEU A 254 7.13 5.75 -23.42
CA LEU A 254 7.38 4.30 -23.44
C LEU A 254 8.75 3.93 -22.85
N VAL A 255 9.80 4.67 -23.16
CA VAL A 255 11.14 4.43 -22.60
C VAL A 255 11.14 4.62 -21.09
N ILE A 256 10.50 5.67 -20.58
CA ILE A 256 10.43 5.92 -19.12
C ILE A 256 9.61 4.82 -18.42
N VAL A 257 8.48 4.43 -18.98
CA VAL A 257 7.67 3.33 -18.45
C VAL A 257 8.46 2.02 -18.48
N GLY A 258 9.18 1.72 -19.56
CA GLY A 258 10.05 0.54 -19.66
C GLY A 258 11.15 0.53 -18.60
N ILE A 259 11.81 1.67 -18.36
CA ILE A 259 12.81 1.80 -17.29
C ILE A 259 12.16 1.55 -15.92
N CYS A 260 11.00 2.13 -15.65
CA CYS A 260 10.30 1.93 -14.38
C CYS A 260 9.91 0.45 -14.17
N ILE A 261 9.38 -0.22 -15.21
CA ILE A 261 9.02 -1.64 -15.14
C ILE A 261 10.26 -2.51 -14.91
N ALA A 262 11.35 -2.28 -15.67
CA ALA A 262 12.59 -3.05 -15.54
C ALA A 262 13.22 -2.90 -14.16
N MET A 263 13.23 -1.69 -13.62
CA MET A 263 13.74 -1.44 -12.26
C MET A 263 12.83 -2.06 -11.20
N PHE A 264 11.50 -1.95 -11.36
CA PHE A 264 10.57 -2.57 -10.44
C PHE A 264 10.71 -4.10 -10.43
N ALA A 265 10.74 -4.74 -11.61
CA ALA A 265 10.96 -6.17 -11.73
C ALA A 265 12.31 -6.61 -11.16
N GLY A 266 13.40 -5.89 -11.46
CA GLY A 266 14.73 -6.19 -10.91
C GLY A 266 14.81 -5.99 -9.40
N GLY A 267 14.17 -4.95 -8.87
CA GLY A 267 14.11 -4.66 -7.44
C GLY A 267 13.32 -5.71 -6.66
N THR A 268 12.14 -6.11 -7.16
CA THR A 268 11.33 -7.16 -6.53
C THR A 268 12.04 -8.52 -6.56
N THR A 269 12.65 -8.89 -7.69
CA THR A 269 13.44 -10.12 -7.80
C THR A 269 14.64 -10.11 -6.85
N GLY A 270 15.34 -8.97 -6.74
CA GLY A 270 16.47 -8.82 -5.82
C GLY A 270 16.06 -8.91 -4.35
N LEU A 271 14.93 -8.32 -3.97
CA LEU A 271 14.35 -8.42 -2.62
C LEU A 271 13.96 -9.86 -2.31
N PHE A 272 13.27 -10.54 -3.24
CA PHE A 272 12.86 -11.92 -3.07
C PHE A 272 14.05 -12.87 -2.94
N ALA A 273 15.10 -12.68 -3.75
CA ALA A 273 16.35 -13.42 -3.62
C ALA A 273 17.06 -13.17 -2.28
N LEU A 274 17.01 -11.94 -1.75
CA LEU A 274 17.53 -11.59 -0.44
C LEU A 274 16.74 -12.28 0.68
N MET A 275 15.41 -12.30 0.57
CA MET A 275 14.53 -12.99 1.52
C MET A 275 14.82 -14.51 1.54
N ILE A 276 14.89 -15.17 0.38
CA ILE A 276 15.22 -16.58 0.29
C ILE A 276 16.61 -16.86 0.88
N ARG A 277 17.60 -16.05 0.54
CA ARG A 277 18.97 -16.22 1.03
C ARG A 277 19.06 -16.16 2.56
N ASN A 278 18.21 -15.36 3.18
CA ASN A 278 18.21 -15.13 4.63
C ASN A 278 17.07 -15.89 5.35
N ALA A 279 16.30 -16.70 4.66
CA ALA A 279 15.13 -17.43 5.20
C ALA A 279 15.46 -18.40 6.35
N GLY A 280 16.71 -18.79 6.55
CA GLY A 280 17.12 -19.65 7.67
C GLY A 280 17.99 -18.92 8.71
N SER A 281 18.09 -17.60 8.66
CA SER A 281 19.00 -16.84 9.54
C SER A 281 18.34 -16.22 10.77
N GLY A 282 17.04 -16.45 10.99
CA GLY A 282 16.25 -15.81 12.07
C GLY A 282 16.11 -14.29 11.94
N TRP A 283 16.63 -13.70 10.85
CA TRP A 283 16.68 -12.26 10.65
C TRP A 283 15.31 -11.63 10.39
N LEU A 284 14.37 -12.44 9.88
CA LEU A 284 12.99 -12.06 9.60
C LEU A 284 12.00 -12.64 10.63
N GLU A 285 12.46 -13.48 11.54
CA GLU A 285 11.63 -14.12 12.55
C GLU A 285 11.30 -13.15 13.67
N ASP A 286 10.04 -13.05 14.01
CA ASP A 286 9.55 -12.26 15.14
C ASP A 286 9.88 -12.94 16.48
N HIS A 287 10.09 -14.26 16.48
CA HIS A 287 10.37 -15.10 17.63
C HIS A 287 11.70 -15.83 17.44
N PRO A 288 12.79 -15.44 18.13
CA PRO A 288 14.02 -16.20 18.07
C PRO A 288 13.83 -17.55 18.78
N PRO A 289 14.34 -18.65 18.19
CA PRO A 289 14.30 -19.95 18.84
C PRO A 289 15.08 -19.92 20.16
N VAL A 290 14.58 -20.59 21.18
CA VAL A 290 15.27 -20.71 22.47
C VAL A 290 16.43 -21.70 22.40
N GLU A 291 16.34 -22.67 21.52
CA GLU A 291 17.37 -23.70 21.29
C GLU A 291 17.36 -24.15 19.84
N THR A 292 18.49 -24.68 19.36
CA THR A 292 18.57 -25.35 18.07
C THR A 292 19.23 -26.72 18.26
N TYR A 293 18.76 -27.74 17.56
CA TYR A 293 19.34 -29.09 17.57
C TYR A 293 19.50 -29.63 16.15
N THR A 294 20.34 -30.64 15.98
CA THR A 294 20.56 -31.27 14.67
C THR A 294 20.02 -32.69 14.68
N ALA A 295 19.12 -32.97 13.76
CA ALA A 295 18.58 -34.32 13.52
C ALA A 295 18.50 -34.58 12.01
N HIS A 296 18.86 -35.82 11.57
CA HIS A 296 18.89 -36.23 10.18
C HIS A 296 19.68 -35.28 9.24
N GLY A 297 20.76 -34.66 9.75
CA GLY A 297 21.60 -33.75 8.95
C GLY A 297 21.01 -32.34 8.73
N MET A 298 19.87 -32.02 9.33
CA MET A 298 19.24 -30.70 9.31
C MET A 298 19.23 -30.07 10.70
N THR A 299 19.31 -28.75 10.77
CA THR A 299 19.18 -27.98 12.02
C THR A 299 17.71 -27.62 12.23
N TRP A 300 17.21 -27.94 13.40
CA TRP A 300 15.84 -27.67 13.84
C TRP A 300 15.84 -26.63 14.95
N SER A 301 14.83 -25.80 14.98
CA SER A 301 14.62 -24.78 16.00
C SER A 301 13.59 -25.24 17.02
N VAL A 302 13.81 -24.90 18.29
CA VAL A 302 12.88 -25.14 19.39
C VAL A 302 12.38 -23.77 19.86
N TYR A 303 11.08 -23.64 19.95
CA TYR A 303 10.38 -22.46 20.43
C TYR A 303 9.74 -22.75 21.79
N ALA A 304 9.47 -21.72 22.60
CA ALA A 304 8.85 -21.84 23.91
C ALA A 304 7.76 -20.75 24.09
N ASP A 305 6.94 -20.57 23.08
CA ASP A 305 5.85 -19.60 23.13
C ASP A 305 4.74 -20.08 24.08
N PRO A 306 4.06 -19.16 24.76
CA PRO A 306 2.90 -19.51 25.59
C PRO A 306 1.73 -19.92 24.70
N ILE A 307 1.28 -21.16 24.84
CA ILE A 307 0.11 -21.69 24.14
C ILE A 307 -1.02 -22.01 25.12
N PRO A 308 -2.30 -21.75 24.74
CA PRO A 308 -3.46 -21.96 25.63
C PRO A 308 -3.72 -23.42 26.01
N LEU A 309 -3.66 -24.30 25.02
CA LEU A 309 -3.90 -25.73 25.16
C LEU A 309 -2.61 -26.50 24.89
N ARG A 310 -2.28 -27.44 25.79
CA ARG A 310 -1.07 -28.28 25.69
C ARG A 310 -1.44 -29.76 25.66
N VAL A 311 -0.54 -30.59 25.16
CA VAL A 311 -0.67 -32.06 25.19
C VAL A 311 -0.79 -32.56 26.62
N GLU A 312 -0.04 -31.96 27.56
CA GLU A 312 -0.05 -32.30 29.00
C GLU A 312 -1.37 -31.98 29.69
N ASP A 313 -2.21 -31.10 29.11
CA ASP A 313 -3.57 -30.86 29.59
C ASP A 313 -4.52 -32.03 29.28
N LEU A 314 -4.17 -32.84 28.28
CA LEU A 314 -5.02 -33.93 27.75
C LEU A 314 -4.56 -35.31 28.18
N ILE A 315 -3.26 -35.50 28.30
CA ILE A 315 -2.67 -36.83 28.69
C ILE A 315 -1.55 -36.60 29.70
N ASP A 316 -1.38 -37.56 30.58
CA ASP A 316 -0.26 -37.61 31.54
C ASP A 316 0.99 -38.12 30.81
N ILE A 317 1.89 -37.18 30.46
CA ILE A 317 3.12 -37.47 29.75
C ILE A 317 4.30 -36.72 30.37
N ASP A 318 5.35 -37.44 30.72
CA ASP A 318 6.58 -36.90 31.30
C ASP A 318 7.61 -36.65 30.17
N TYR A 319 7.50 -35.50 29.51
CA TYR A 319 8.42 -35.07 28.46
C TYR A 319 8.64 -33.56 28.52
N ASP A 320 9.90 -33.12 28.57
CA ASP A 320 10.31 -31.71 28.72
C ASP A 320 10.89 -31.08 27.43
N GLY A 321 10.98 -31.88 26.36
CA GLY A 321 11.59 -31.46 25.09
C GLY A 321 10.63 -30.79 24.09
N TRP A 322 9.43 -30.34 24.51
CA TRP A 322 8.44 -29.73 23.63
C TRP A 322 8.92 -28.45 22.95
N SER A 323 8.65 -28.31 21.68
CA SER A 323 8.65 -27.05 20.97
C SER A 323 7.22 -26.52 20.90
N THR A 324 6.98 -25.33 21.43
CA THR A 324 5.68 -24.65 21.36
C THR A 324 5.83 -23.35 20.56
N GLU A 325 5.03 -23.22 19.53
CA GLU A 325 5.02 -22.07 18.62
C GLU A 325 3.63 -21.44 18.58
N ALA A 326 3.58 -20.11 18.63
CA ALA A 326 2.34 -19.34 18.54
C ALA A 326 2.55 -18.19 17.58
N ASP A 327 1.78 -18.17 16.49
CA ASP A 327 1.68 -17.01 15.59
C ASP A 327 0.31 -16.36 15.75
N VAL A 328 0.29 -15.11 16.22
CA VAL A 328 -0.95 -14.39 16.53
C VAL A 328 -0.97 -13.06 15.81
N GLU A 329 -1.85 -12.97 14.84
CA GLU A 329 -2.20 -11.70 14.19
C GLU A 329 -3.49 -11.12 14.78
N TRP A 330 -3.55 -9.80 14.90
CA TRP A 330 -4.75 -9.15 15.37
C TRP A 330 -5.00 -7.82 14.68
N SER A 331 -6.27 -7.51 14.51
CA SER A 331 -6.76 -6.26 13.95
C SER A 331 -7.93 -5.71 14.77
N PRO A 332 -8.44 -4.51 14.45
CA PRO A 332 -9.71 -4.04 14.99
C PRO A 332 -10.93 -4.89 14.64
N LEU A 333 -10.85 -5.75 13.62
CA LEU A 333 -11.97 -6.55 13.10
C LEU A 333 -11.96 -7.99 13.60
N ALA A 334 -10.78 -8.63 13.64
CA ALA A 334 -10.59 -10.01 14.05
C ALA A 334 -9.20 -10.23 14.67
N ALA A 335 -9.04 -11.35 15.35
CA ALA A 335 -7.75 -11.90 15.75
C ALA A 335 -7.69 -13.35 15.28
N HIS A 336 -6.54 -13.79 14.76
CA HIS A 336 -6.25 -15.14 14.35
C HIS A 336 -4.95 -15.58 15.00
N GLY A 337 -4.98 -16.70 15.69
CA GLY A 337 -3.82 -17.32 16.32
C GLY A 337 -3.68 -18.76 15.86
N GLU A 338 -2.51 -19.09 15.35
CA GLU A 338 -2.09 -20.45 15.03
C GLU A 338 -1.15 -20.95 16.12
N TYR A 339 -1.41 -22.15 16.61
CA TYR A 339 -0.70 -22.72 17.74
C TYR A 339 -0.24 -24.14 17.40
N ARG A 340 0.98 -24.45 17.78
CA ARG A 340 1.58 -25.74 17.51
C ARG A 340 2.41 -26.22 18.71
N GLN A 341 2.32 -27.50 19.01
CA GLN A 341 3.18 -28.19 19.97
C GLN A 341 3.69 -29.47 19.34
N ASP A 342 5.01 -29.55 19.18
CA ASP A 342 5.70 -30.68 18.57
C ASP A 342 6.80 -31.20 19.50
N ALA A 343 7.03 -32.50 19.51
CA ALA A 343 8.21 -33.08 20.11
C ALA A 343 9.45 -32.95 19.23
N ARG A 344 10.64 -33.10 19.80
CA ARG A 344 11.88 -33.11 19.00
C ARG A 344 11.89 -34.32 18.07
N LEU A 345 12.35 -34.08 16.87
CA LEU A 345 12.49 -35.16 15.87
C LEU A 345 13.48 -36.23 16.36
N GLY A 346 13.02 -37.46 16.47
CA GLY A 346 13.80 -38.62 16.94
C GLY A 346 13.55 -39.04 18.37
N ASP A 347 12.77 -38.29 19.15
CA ASP A 347 12.45 -38.62 20.56
C ASP A 347 11.26 -39.59 20.72
N GLY A 348 10.86 -40.24 19.62
CA GLY A 348 9.78 -41.23 19.60
C GLY A 348 8.51 -40.73 18.95
N ASP A 349 7.49 -41.56 18.99
CA ASP A 349 6.18 -41.29 18.39
C ASP A 349 5.29 -40.51 19.41
N LEU A 350 5.68 -39.24 19.68
CA LEU A 350 4.94 -38.40 20.59
C LEU A 350 3.83 -37.63 19.83
N PRO A 351 2.70 -37.34 20.49
CA PRO A 351 1.58 -36.70 19.81
C PRO A 351 1.90 -35.22 19.47
N GLU A 352 1.54 -34.83 18.27
CA GLU A 352 1.51 -33.40 17.87
C GLU A 352 0.16 -32.79 18.19
N LEU A 353 0.16 -31.52 18.60
CA LEU A 353 -1.05 -30.75 18.77
C LEU A 353 -0.98 -29.49 17.91
N ARG A 354 -1.98 -29.33 17.05
CA ARG A 354 -2.13 -28.13 16.22
C ARG A 354 -3.54 -27.61 16.29
N TYR A 355 -3.67 -26.31 16.49
CA TYR A 355 -4.98 -25.68 16.52
C TYR A 355 -4.86 -24.21 16.16
N GLU A 356 -5.97 -23.66 15.72
CA GLU A 356 -6.09 -22.24 15.41
C GLU A 356 -7.33 -21.68 16.09
N ILE A 357 -7.24 -20.39 16.48
CA ILE A 357 -8.32 -19.68 17.18
C ILE A 357 -8.58 -18.39 16.43
N VAL A 358 -9.84 -18.17 16.04
CA VAL A 358 -10.28 -16.95 15.38
C VAL A 358 -11.32 -16.27 16.28
N THR A 359 -11.03 -15.04 16.68
CA THR A 359 -11.97 -14.18 17.43
C THR A 359 -12.46 -13.07 16.51
N VAL A 360 -13.77 -12.99 16.29
CA VAL A 360 -14.41 -12.02 15.39
C VAL A 360 -15.10 -10.94 16.19
N LYS A 361 -14.61 -9.70 16.11
CA LYS A 361 -15.12 -8.57 16.91
C LYS A 361 -16.42 -7.97 16.37
N LEU A 362 -16.75 -8.22 15.10
CA LEU A 362 -17.97 -7.73 14.46
C LEU A 362 -18.88 -8.90 14.07
N PRO A 363 -20.06 -9.07 14.69
CA PRO A 363 -20.91 -10.26 14.53
C PRO A 363 -21.30 -10.59 13.09
N PHE A 364 -21.44 -9.57 12.21
CA PHE A 364 -21.82 -9.80 10.82
C PHE A 364 -20.68 -10.43 9.98
N LEU A 365 -19.42 -10.40 10.44
CA LEU A 365 -18.29 -11.05 9.80
C LEU A 365 -18.13 -12.50 10.24
N TYR A 366 -18.75 -12.91 11.34
CA TYR A 366 -18.64 -14.25 11.90
C TYR A 366 -19.00 -15.34 10.89
N GLY A 367 -20.17 -15.19 10.23
CA GLY A 367 -20.62 -16.17 9.23
C GLY A 367 -19.69 -16.28 8.04
N LEU A 368 -18.95 -15.21 7.71
CA LEU A 368 -17.94 -15.20 6.63
C LEU A 368 -16.72 -16.03 7.03
N CYS A 369 -16.16 -15.82 8.22
CA CYS A 369 -15.02 -16.60 8.74
C CYS A 369 -15.39 -18.08 8.96
N LYS A 370 -16.57 -18.38 9.51
CA LYS A 370 -17.05 -19.75 9.66
C LYS A 370 -17.17 -20.49 8.33
N ARG A 371 -17.70 -19.79 7.30
CA ARG A 371 -17.76 -20.34 5.95
C ARG A 371 -16.39 -20.69 5.40
N ASP A 372 -15.38 -19.87 5.71
CA ASP A 372 -14.02 -20.07 5.23
C ASP A 372 -13.45 -21.41 5.73
N PHE A 373 -13.54 -21.70 7.01
CA PHE A 373 -13.12 -22.97 7.58
C PHE A 373 -13.80 -24.18 6.88
N ILE A 374 -15.11 -24.08 6.66
CA ILE A 374 -15.86 -25.16 6.04
C ILE A 374 -15.46 -25.32 4.55
N GLN A 375 -15.44 -24.22 3.81
CA GLN A 375 -15.11 -24.24 2.38
C GLN A 375 -13.63 -24.56 2.09
N TRP A 376 -12.74 -24.26 3.03
CA TRP A 376 -11.33 -24.61 2.87
C TRP A 376 -11.13 -26.13 2.78
N VAL A 377 -11.82 -26.89 3.61
CA VAL A 377 -11.78 -28.36 3.60
C VAL A 377 -12.38 -28.93 2.32
N GLU A 378 -13.45 -28.32 1.81
CA GLU A 378 -14.13 -28.77 0.60
C GLU A 378 -13.45 -28.34 -0.71
N ARG A 379 -12.45 -27.45 -0.63
CA ARG A 379 -11.86 -26.75 -1.80
C ARG A 379 -11.33 -27.67 -2.88
N ASP A 380 -10.72 -28.78 -2.48
CA ASP A 380 -10.05 -29.72 -3.40
C ASP A 380 -10.92 -30.92 -3.79
N ASN A 381 -12.16 -30.98 -3.32
CA ASN A 381 -13.07 -32.11 -3.60
C ASN A 381 -13.31 -32.32 -5.10
N ASP A 382 -13.35 -31.25 -5.89
CA ASP A 382 -13.52 -31.35 -7.35
C ASP A 382 -12.38 -32.09 -8.06
N GLN A 383 -11.21 -32.21 -7.40
CA GLN A 383 -10.02 -32.89 -7.94
C GLN A 383 -9.87 -34.33 -7.41
N LEU A 384 -10.69 -34.71 -6.44
CA LEU A 384 -10.62 -36.02 -5.77
C LEU A 384 -11.77 -36.93 -6.18
N PRO A 385 -11.56 -38.27 -6.21
CA PRO A 385 -12.66 -39.23 -6.25
C PRO A 385 -13.60 -39.04 -5.06
N MET A 386 -14.89 -39.25 -5.25
CA MET A 386 -15.95 -38.99 -4.26
C MET A 386 -15.73 -39.73 -2.92
N GLU A 387 -15.01 -40.85 -2.94
CA GLU A 387 -14.64 -41.63 -1.74
C GLU A 387 -13.60 -40.94 -0.83
N TYR A 388 -12.92 -39.89 -1.34
CA TYR A 388 -11.92 -39.09 -0.61
C TYR A 388 -12.37 -37.63 -0.40
N TRP A 389 -13.66 -37.34 -0.67
CA TRP A 389 -14.17 -36.01 -0.43
C TRP A 389 -14.11 -35.65 1.05
N GLU A 390 -13.75 -34.44 1.33
CA GLU A 390 -13.62 -33.93 2.69
C GLU A 390 -14.75 -32.94 2.99
N GLU A 391 -15.39 -33.14 4.14
CA GLU A 391 -16.48 -32.27 4.58
C GLU A 391 -16.53 -32.16 6.10
N TYR A 392 -17.11 -31.06 6.59
CA TYR A 392 -17.43 -30.89 7.99
C TYR A 392 -18.89 -31.29 8.27
N LEU A 393 -19.06 -32.31 9.12
CA LEU A 393 -20.38 -32.74 9.59
C LEU A 393 -20.61 -32.28 11.03
N THR A 394 -21.84 -31.85 11.33
CA THR A 394 -22.22 -31.44 12.69
C THR A 394 -22.24 -32.63 13.64
N VAL A 395 -21.57 -32.49 14.79
CA VAL A 395 -21.54 -33.47 15.86
C VAL A 395 -22.06 -32.90 17.17
N THR A 396 -22.20 -33.74 18.22
CA THR A 396 -22.73 -33.30 19.52
C THR A 396 -21.80 -32.28 20.18
N ALA A 397 -22.31 -31.08 20.42
CA ALA A 397 -21.55 -29.97 21.00
C ALA A 397 -21.43 -30.03 22.53
N ALA A 398 -22.36 -30.67 23.24
CA ALA A 398 -22.43 -30.68 24.68
C ALA A 398 -21.15 -31.03 25.45
N PRO A 399 -20.35 -32.04 25.02
CA PRO A 399 -19.10 -32.34 25.70
C PRO A 399 -18.04 -31.23 25.60
N TRP A 400 -18.12 -30.40 24.57
CA TRP A 400 -17.11 -29.35 24.27
C TRP A 400 -17.44 -27.99 24.90
N GLY A 401 -18.65 -27.78 25.42
CA GLY A 401 -19.08 -26.48 25.90
C GLY A 401 -19.18 -25.40 24.81
N ALA A 402 -19.30 -25.82 23.55
CA ALA A 402 -19.48 -24.92 22.40
C ALA A 402 -20.96 -24.87 21.99
N GLU A 403 -21.35 -23.87 21.17
CA GLU A 403 -22.73 -23.81 20.62
C GLU A 403 -22.91 -24.78 19.45
N GLU A 404 -21.91 -24.88 18.59
CA GLU A 404 -21.89 -25.82 17.47
C GLU A 404 -20.49 -26.44 17.38
N VAL A 405 -20.45 -27.72 17.00
CA VAL A 405 -19.21 -28.44 16.74
C VAL A 405 -19.36 -29.23 15.44
N PHE A 406 -18.31 -29.12 14.62
CA PHE A 406 -18.20 -29.86 13.35
C PHE A 406 -16.98 -30.75 13.44
N GLN A 407 -17.11 -31.97 12.92
CA GLN A 407 -16.01 -32.90 12.77
C GLN A 407 -15.73 -33.08 11.28
N ARG A 408 -14.46 -33.08 10.89
CA ARG A 408 -14.03 -33.35 9.52
C ARG A 408 -14.16 -34.84 9.21
N TYR A 409 -14.65 -35.14 8.03
CA TYR A 409 -14.74 -36.47 7.45
C TYR A 409 -13.95 -36.52 6.15
N SER A 410 -13.29 -37.68 5.88
CA SER A 410 -12.69 -37.98 4.58
C SER A 410 -13.46 -39.18 4.03
N GLY A 411 -14.32 -38.95 3.04
CA GLY A 411 -15.32 -39.92 2.61
C GLY A 411 -16.27 -40.29 3.76
N ALA A 412 -16.24 -41.56 4.18
CA ALA A 412 -17.07 -42.05 5.31
C ALA A 412 -16.31 -42.10 6.65
N GLU A 413 -15.03 -41.83 6.67
CA GLU A 413 -14.18 -41.96 7.85
C GLU A 413 -14.04 -40.67 8.62
N PRO A 414 -14.31 -40.66 9.93
CA PRO A 414 -14.13 -39.45 10.74
C PRO A 414 -12.63 -39.16 10.95
N VAL A 415 -12.25 -37.90 10.77
CA VAL A 415 -10.91 -37.41 11.07
C VAL A 415 -10.93 -36.70 12.43
N ASN A 416 -9.86 -36.81 13.22
CA ASN A 416 -9.72 -36.14 14.50
C ASN A 416 -9.38 -34.66 14.31
N GLN A 417 -10.21 -33.95 13.56
CA GLN A 417 -10.17 -32.52 13.35
C GLN A 417 -11.57 -31.96 13.60
N PHE A 418 -11.64 -31.00 14.50
CA PHE A 418 -12.90 -30.45 15.01
C PHE A 418 -12.90 -28.92 14.89
N LEU A 419 -14.01 -28.38 14.41
CA LEU A 419 -14.28 -26.94 14.42
C LEU A 419 -15.31 -26.64 15.51
N LEU A 420 -14.88 -25.95 16.57
CA LEU A 420 -15.71 -25.51 17.69
C LEU A 420 -16.15 -24.07 17.45
N CYS A 421 -17.43 -23.79 17.63
CA CYS A 421 -18.02 -22.49 17.39
C CYS A 421 -18.72 -21.95 18.64
N TRP A 422 -18.39 -20.68 19.01
CA TRP A 422 -19.03 -19.86 20.04
C TRP A 422 -19.54 -18.57 19.38
N PRO A 423 -20.27 -17.69 20.09
CA PRO A 423 -20.92 -16.52 19.48
C PRO A 423 -19.98 -15.52 18.77
N ASP A 424 -18.76 -15.36 19.27
CA ASP A 424 -17.76 -14.39 18.77
C ASP A 424 -16.41 -15.03 18.43
N ARG A 425 -16.32 -16.34 18.58
CA ARG A 425 -15.05 -17.09 18.44
C ARG A 425 -15.31 -18.44 17.80
N MET A 426 -14.30 -18.91 17.07
CA MET A 426 -14.23 -20.27 16.56
C MET A 426 -12.81 -20.79 16.75
N ALA A 427 -12.68 -22.10 16.93
CA ALA A 427 -11.38 -22.77 17.01
C ALA A 427 -11.42 -24.07 16.23
N GLU A 428 -10.42 -24.28 15.39
CA GLU A 428 -10.17 -25.55 14.75
C GLU A 428 -9.06 -26.26 15.51
N VAL A 429 -9.28 -27.52 15.90
CA VAL A 429 -8.28 -28.33 16.58
C VAL A 429 -8.03 -29.62 15.79
N LYS A 430 -6.77 -29.90 15.53
CA LYS A 430 -6.29 -31.12 14.86
C LYS A 430 -5.50 -31.96 15.86
N LEU A 431 -6.02 -33.16 16.13
CA LEU A 431 -5.46 -34.11 17.07
C LEU A 431 -4.87 -35.32 16.33
N PRO A 432 -3.96 -36.09 16.93
CA PRO A 432 -3.46 -37.31 16.36
C PRO A 432 -4.60 -38.26 15.92
N TRP A 433 -4.44 -38.89 14.79
CA TRP A 433 -5.47 -39.73 14.13
C TRP A 433 -5.97 -40.89 15.00
N ASP A 434 -5.13 -41.43 15.89
CA ASP A 434 -5.40 -42.59 16.75
C ASP A 434 -6.00 -42.19 18.12
N TRP A 435 -6.13 -40.90 18.42
CA TRP A 435 -6.70 -40.46 19.70
C TRP A 435 -8.22 -40.64 19.75
N ARG A 436 -8.67 -41.31 20.82
CA ARG A 436 -10.09 -41.40 21.19
C ARG A 436 -10.35 -40.46 22.36
N LEU A 437 -10.91 -39.33 22.07
CA LEU A 437 -11.23 -38.33 23.11
C LEU A 437 -12.30 -38.83 24.08
N THR A 438 -12.04 -38.68 25.36
CA THR A 438 -13.06 -38.80 26.40
C THR A 438 -13.88 -37.51 26.54
N ALA A 439 -15.05 -37.56 27.16
CA ALA A 439 -15.87 -36.38 27.40
C ALA A 439 -15.15 -35.33 28.29
N ASP A 440 -14.31 -35.78 29.21
CA ASP A 440 -13.52 -34.88 30.08
C ASP A 440 -12.44 -34.15 29.25
N GLN A 441 -11.75 -34.82 28.31
CA GLN A 441 -10.78 -34.20 27.44
C GLN A 441 -11.44 -33.19 26.47
N MET A 442 -12.63 -33.54 25.94
CA MET A 442 -13.41 -32.61 25.10
C MET A 442 -13.77 -31.33 25.88
N ALA A 443 -14.16 -31.47 27.16
CA ALA A 443 -14.48 -30.33 28.04
C ALA A 443 -13.26 -29.47 28.32
N VAL A 444 -12.07 -30.06 28.53
CA VAL A 444 -10.81 -29.33 28.75
C VAL A 444 -10.43 -28.56 27.47
N ILE A 445 -10.53 -29.18 26.30
CA ILE A 445 -10.25 -28.50 25.03
C ILE A 445 -11.19 -27.30 24.86
N GLY A 446 -12.48 -27.52 25.02
CA GLY A 446 -13.49 -26.47 24.87
C GLY A 446 -13.28 -25.30 25.82
N GLU A 447 -12.98 -25.57 27.10
CA GLU A 447 -12.71 -24.55 28.12
C GLU A 447 -11.44 -23.76 27.78
N LYS A 448 -10.33 -24.44 27.46
CA LYS A 448 -9.05 -23.81 27.16
C LYS A 448 -9.12 -22.93 25.92
N LEU A 449 -9.81 -23.37 24.86
CA LEU A 449 -9.93 -22.61 23.61
C LEU A 449 -10.96 -21.47 23.71
N LEU A 450 -11.94 -21.56 24.60
CA LEU A 450 -12.90 -20.48 24.87
C LEU A 450 -12.23 -19.28 25.57
N TYR A 451 -11.30 -19.52 26.50
CA TYR A 451 -10.68 -18.45 27.31
C TYR A 451 -9.28 -18.05 26.83
N ALA A 452 -8.84 -18.55 25.69
CA ALA A 452 -7.54 -18.26 25.07
C ALA A 452 -7.40 -16.84 24.50
#